data_cbdefac12fed4555a7f41e6a007d863b
#
_entry.id   cbdefac12fed4555a7f41e6a007d863b
#
_cell.length_a   1.000
_cell.length_b   1.000
_cell.length_c   1.000
_cell.angle_alpha   90.00
_cell.angle_beta   90.00
_cell.angle_gamma   90.00
#
_symmetry.space_group_name_H-M   'P 1'
#
loop_
_entity.id
_entity.type
_entity.pdbx_description
1 polymer ?
#
loop_
_entity_poly.entity_id
_entity_poly.type
_entity_poly.pdbx_seq_one_letter_code
_entity_poly.pdbx_strand_id
1 'polypeptide(L)'
;SLRFILSLRGVGEGHISSVTFRTGFCAADGTIAINPPSPMPLVLETENISGEDGPDAGIRIKCDGSHDLSEIVIFPTTPSQRGGIEDLRLVRFLDDDGRATYFGTYTAFSGQSVRQELLSTPDFRTFELRPLRGDATGSKGMALFPRRIAGHFAMLGREDNENIWFLTSADIHDWSGGAKAIEPRWPWEFVQIGNCGSPIEIDEGWLVVTP
;
A
#
# COMPACT_ATOMS: atom_id res chain seq x y z
N SER A 1 -9.17 -2.95 -23.92
CA SER A 1 -8.15 -3.50 -23.01
C SER A 1 -7.98 -2.60 -21.80
N LEU A 2 -7.77 -3.17 -20.64
CA LEU A 2 -7.47 -2.48 -19.39
C LEU A 2 -5.95 -2.53 -19.15
N ARG A 3 -5.33 -1.38 -18.87
CA ARG A 3 -3.94 -1.32 -18.38
C ARG A 3 -3.94 -1.42 -16.86
N PHE A 4 -2.93 -2.08 -16.30
CA PHE A 4 -2.75 -2.17 -14.87
C PHE A 4 -1.27 -1.98 -14.46
N ILE A 5 -1.08 -1.64 -13.20
CA ILE A 5 0.22 -1.57 -12.55
C ILE A 5 0.16 -2.54 -11.36
N LEU A 6 1.16 -3.42 -11.28
CA LEU A 6 1.35 -4.31 -10.14
C LEU A 6 2.46 -3.76 -9.25
N SER A 7 2.23 -3.72 -7.95
CA SER A 7 3.28 -3.62 -6.96
C SER A 7 3.69 -5.04 -6.55
N LEU A 8 4.99 -5.29 -6.50
CA LEU A 8 5.53 -6.60 -6.20
C LEU A 8 6.52 -6.49 -5.05
N ARG A 9 6.57 -7.53 -4.22
CA ARG A 9 7.58 -7.67 -3.18
C ARG A 9 8.84 -8.28 -3.80
N GLY A 10 9.93 -7.50 -3.81
CA GLY A 10 11.26 -8.02 -4.08
C GLY A 10 11.88 -8.57 -2.79
N VAL A 11 12.58 -9.69 -2.89
CA VAL A 11 13.32 -10.25 -1.75
C VAL A 11 14.80 -10.31 -2.15
N GLY A 12 15.61 -9.53 -1.44
CA GLY A 12 17.05 -9.46 -1.63
C GLY A 12 17.85 -10.34 -0.67
N GLU A 13 19.14 -10.09 -0.62
CA GLU A 13 20.05 -10.74 0.32
C GLU A 13 19.60 -10.47 1.76
N GLY A 14 19.73 -11.47 2.64
CA GLY A 14 19.25 -11.39 4.02
C GLY A 14 17.75 -11.39 4.17
N HIS A 15 16.99 -11.75 3.12
CA HIS A 15 15.52 -11.72 3.10
C HIS A 15 14.91 -10.33 3.33
N ILE A 16 15.67 -9.27 3.10
CA ILE A 16 15.17 -7.89 3.19
C ILE A 16 14.25 -7.62 2.01
N SER A 17 13.00 -7.27 2.31
CA SER A 17 11.97 -7.00 1.31
C SER A 17 12.05 -5.57 0.80
N SER A 18 11.85 -5.41 -0.51
CA SER A 18 11.73 -4.14 -1.24
C SER A 18 10.44 -4.11 -2.04
N VAL A 19 10.09 -2.94 -2.58
CA VAL A 19 8.96 -2.77 -3.49
C VAL A 19 9.47 -2.50 -4.90
N THR A 20 8.92 -3.21 -5.87
CA THR A 20 9.13 -2.96 -7.30
C THR A 20 7.79 -2.99 -8.04
N PHE A 21 7.79 -2.56 -9.29
CA PHE A 21 6.58 -2.43 -10.07
C PHE A 21 6.67 -3.19 -11.40
N ARG A 22 5.51 -3.56 -11.94
CA ARG A 22 5.34 -4.08 -13.30
C ARG A 22 4.10 -3.46 -13.91
N THR A 23 4.15 -3.26 -15.20
CA THR A 23 2.98 -2.88 -16.00
C THR A 23 2.45 -4.07 -16.77
N GLY A 24 1.20 -4.00 -17.15
CA GLY A 24 0.57 -5.04 -17.94
C GLY A 24 -0.77 -4.59 -18.52
N PHE A 25 -1.39 -5.49 -19.22
CA PHE A 25 -2.73 -5.27 -19.78
C PHE A 25 -3.57 -6.53 -19.68
N CYS A 26 -4.87 -6.31 -19.59
CA CYS A 26 -5.89 -7.33 -19.74
C CYS A 26 -6.64 -7.04 -21.04
N ALA A 27 -6.62 -7.99 -21.97
CA ALA A 27 -7.36 -7.90 -23.24
C ALA A 27 -8.85 -8.17 -23.03
N ALA A 28 -9.67 -7.86 -24.05
CA ALA A 28 -11.12 -8.06 -23.97
C ALA A 28 -11.54 -9.53 -23.85
N ASP A 29 -10.70 -10.46 -24.27
CA ASP A 29 -10.89 -11.91 -24.15
C ASP A 29 -10.46 -12.48 -22.80
N GLY A 30 -10.01 -11.60 -21.87
CA GLY A 30 -9.51 -12.00 -20.54
C GLY A 30 -8.03 -12.38 -20.50
N THR A 31 -7.32 -12.35 -21.63
CA THR A 31 -5.87 -12.62 -21.65
C THR A 31 -5.13 -11.54 -20.88
N ILE A 32 -4.30 -11.97 -19.92
CA ILE A 32 -3.43 -11.09 -19.11
C ILE A 32 -1.99 -11.21 -19.60
N ALA A 33 -1.37 -10.08 -19.90
CA ALA A 33 0.04 -10.00 -20.23
C ALA A 33 0.75 -9.02 -19.30
N ILE A 34 1.88 -9.46 -18.74
CA ILE A 34 2.76 -8.64 -17.90
C ILE A 34 3.99 -8.29 -18.72
N ASN A 35 4.33 -7.02 -18.77
CA ASN A 35 5.53 -6.56 -19.47
C ASN A 35 6.79 -7.08 -18.77
N PRO A 36 7.82 -7.48 -19.52
CA PRO A 36 9.09 -7.90 -18.94
C PRO A 36 9.73 -6.75 -18.16
N PRO A 37 10.54 -7.05 -17.12
CA PRO A 37 11.27 -6.02 -16.40
C PRO A 37 12.38 -5.41 -17.27
N SER A 38 12.71 -4.15 -16.98
CA SER A 38 13.98 -3.56 -17.43
C SER A 38 15.16 -4.36 -16.83
N PRO A 39 16.25 -4.55 -17.58
CA PRO A 39 17.42 -5.27 -17.09
C PRO A 39 18.21 -4.51 -16.02
N MET A 40 18.00 -3.21 -15.90
CA MET A 40 18.75 -2.33 -14.99
C MET A 40 17.79 -1.61 -14.02
N PRO A 41 18.00 -1.74 -12.70
CA PRO A 41 17.32 -0.90 -11.74
C PRO A 41 17.88 0.52 -11.76
N LEU A 42 17.03 1.50 -11.49
CA LEU A 42 17.43 2.89 -11.33
C LEU A 42 17.95 3.12 -9.91
N VAL A 43 19.03 3.89 -9.79
CA VAL A 43 19.46 4.43 -8.50
C VAL A 43 18.54 5.59 -8.14
N LEU A 44 17.83 5.46 -7.02
CA LEU A 44 16.85 6.44 -6.56
C LEU A 44 17.50 7.46 -5.62
N GLU A 45 17.16 8.72 -5.79
CA GLU A 45 17.51 9.77 -4.84
C GLU A 45 16.49 9.81 -3.70
N THR A 46 16.99 9.84 -2.47
CA THR A 46 16.15 9.91 -1.27
C THR A 46 16.47 11.13 -0.45
N GLU A 47 15.45 11.83 0.05
CA GLU A 47 15.58 12.98 0.92
C GLU A 47 14.54 12.94 2.04
N ASN A 48 14.87 13.51 3.21
CA ASN A 48 13.86 13.73 4.24
C ASN A 48 12.88 14.81 3.78
N ILE A 49 11.62 14.67 4.12
CA ILE A 49 10.62 15.68 3.83
C ILE A 49 10.90 16.89 4.73
N SER A 50 11.07 18.06 4.11
CA SER A 50 11.43 19.30 4.81
C SER A 50 10.43 19.66 5.91
N GLY A 51 10.94 20.01 7.09
CA GLY A 51 10.13 20.40 8.23
C GLY A 51 9.62 19.22 9.08
N GLU A 52 10.02 18.00 8.73
CA GLU A 52 9.73 16.80 9.51
C GLU A 52 11.04 16.24 10.07
N ASP A 53 11.11 16.14 11.39
CA ASP A 53 12.27 15.60 12.10
C ASP A 53 11.86 14.43 13.00
N GLY A 54 12.82 13.56 13.29
CA GLY A 54 12.62 12.44 14.20
C GLY A 54 12.23 11.13 13.53
N PRO A 55 11.84 10.11 14.32
CA PRO A 55 11.59 8.75 13.83
C PRO A 55 10.35 8.63 12.94
N ASP A 56 9.49 9.65 12.95
CA ASP A 56 8.27 9.72 12.15
C ASP A 56 8.37 10.68 10.96
N ALA A 57 9.57 11.18 10.68
CA ALA A 57 9.82 11.98 9.49
C ALA A 57 9.54 11.16 8.22
N GLY A 58 8.86 11.79 7.27
CA GLY A 58 8.62 11.19 5.96
C GLY A 58 9.85 11.24 5.06
N ILE A 59 9.90 10.30 4.14
CA ILE A 59 10.94 10.23 3.09
C ILE A 59 10.32 10.53 1.74
N ARG A 60 11.01 11.34 0.95
CA ARG A 60 10.71 11.56 -0.47
C ARG A 60 11.74 10.85 -1.33
N ILE A 61 11.26 10.15 -2.35
CA ILE A 61 12.07 9.41 -3.33
C ILE A 61 11.80 10.02 -4.69
N LYS A 62 12.88 10.36 -5.42
CA LYS A 62 12.82 10.91 -6.78
C LYS A 62 13.32 9.87 -7.78
N CYS A 63 12.58 9.72 -8.88
CA CYS A 63 12.82 8.76 -9.95
C CYS A 63 12.93 9.45 -11.31
N ASP A 64 13.60 10.58 -11.37
CA ASP A 64 13.59 11.46 -12.55
C ASP A 64 14.21 10.83 -13.79
N GLY A 65 15.08 9.83 -13.65
CA GLY A 65 15.71 9.10 -14.76
C GLY A 65 14.95 7.85 -15.21
N SER A 66 13.83 7.50 -14.59
CA SER A 66 13.08 6.29 -14.94
C SER A 66 12.39 6.42 -16.29
N HIS A 67 12.61 5.43 -17.16
CA HIS A 67 11.92 5.25 -18.43
C HIS A 67 10.83 4.17 -18.35
N ASP A 68 10.99 3.21 -17.44
CA ASP A 68 10.05 2.11 -17.20
C ASP A 68 9.82 1.94 -15.69
N LEU A 69 8.57 1.69 -15.29
CA LEU A 69 8.23 1.49 -13.87
C LEU A 69 8.98 0.30 -13.24
N SER A 70 9.39 -0.67 -14.04
CA SER A 70 10.15 -1.83 -13.55
C SER A 70 11.59 -1.51 -13.14
N GLU A 71 12.11 -0.34 -13.50
CA GLU A 71 13.43 0.16 -13.06
C GLU A 71 13.38 0.64 -11.60
N ILE A 72 12.18 0.97 -11.10
CA ILE A 72 11.99 1.51 -9.76
C ILE A 72 12.00 0.37 -8.76
N VAL A 73 12.99 0.39 -7.85
CA VAL A 73 13.08 -0.51 -6.71
C VAL A 73 13.23 0.32 -5.44
N ILE A 74 12.19 0.35 -4.62
CA ILE A 74 12.17 1.07 -3.35
C ILE A 74 12.71 0.13 -2.27
N PHE A 75 13.93 0.42 -1.81
CA PHE A 75 14.56 -0.27 -0.70
C PHE A 75 14.19 0.37 0.64
N PRO A 76 14.34 -0.36 1.76
CA PRO A 76 14.25 0.20 3.09
C PRO A 76 15.21 1.37 3.28
N THR A 77 14.70 2.51 3.75
CA THR A 77 15.48 3.74 3.94
C THR A 77 15.41 4.29 5.36
N THR A 78 14.45 3.81 6.16
CA THR A 78 14.24 4.27 7.53
C THR A 78 14.52 3.17 8.56
N PRO A 79 14.79 3.51 9.84
CA PRO A 79 14.96 2.51 10.89
C PRO A 79 13.78 1.56 11.06
N SER A 80 12.54 2.03 10.83
CA SER A 80 11.33 1.20 10.88
C SER A 80 11.25 0.15 9.78
N GLN A 81 11.93 0.39 8.65
CA GLN A 81 11.93 -0.45 7.47
C GLN A 81 13.16 -1.38 7.42
N ARG A 82 14.08 -1.31 8.39
CA ARG A 82 15.40 -2.00 8.33
C ARG A 82 15.29 -3.50 8.05
N GLY A 83 14.23 -4.16 8.48
CA GLY A 83 13.94 -5.57 8.20
C GLY A 83 13.16 -5.81 6.92
N GLY A 84 12.66 -4.76 6.27
CA GLY A 84 11.96 -4.84 4.99
C GLY A 84 10.72 -3.95 4.90
N ILE A 85 10.29 -3.75 3.67
CA ILE A 85 9.00 -3.16 3.28
C ILE A 85 8.15 -4.32 2.77
N GLU A 86 7.02 -4.60 3.43
CA GLU A 86 6.21 -5.79 3.14
C GLU A 86 4.79 -5.43 2.72
N ASP A 87 4.24 -6.26 1.83
CA ASP A 87 2.80 -6.33 1.53
C ASP A 87 2.19 -4.98 1.08
N LEU A 88 2.88 -4.26 0.19
CA LEU A 88 2.34 -3.01 -0.37
C LEU A 88 1.02 -3.27 -1.08
N ARG A 89 -0.04 -2.58 -0.64
CA ARG A 89 -1.40 -2.63 -1.19
C ARG A 89 -1.70 -1.33 -1.90
N LEU A 90 -1.39 -1.32 -3.20
CA LEU A 90 -1.49 -0.14 -4.05
C LEU A 90 -2.90 0.02 -4.58
N VAL A 91 -3.43 1.25 -4.52
CA VAL A 91 -4.71 1.64 -5.08
C VAL A 91 -4.61 2.98 -5.80
N ARG A 92 -5.31 3.11 -6.91
CA ARG A 92 -5.55 4.41 -7.55
C ARG A 92 -6.74 5.06 -6.86
N PHE A 93 -6.46 6.07 -6.04
CA PHE A 93 -7.46 6.84 -5.31
C PHE A 93 -7.92 8.02 -6.16
N LEU A 94 -9.23 8.16 -6.30
CA LEU A 94 -9.86 9.31 -6.95
C LEU A 94 -10.53 10.16 -5.89
N ASP A 95 -10.01 11.37 -5.67
CA ASP A 95 -10.59 12.30 -4.69
C ASP A 95 -11.81 13.03 -5.27
N ASP A 96 -12.60 13.65 -4.40
CA ASP A 96 -13.84 14.38 -4.75
C ASP A 96 -13.59 15.55 -5.71
N ASP A 97 -12.36 16.08 -5.75
CA ASP A 97 -11.95 17.12 -6.71
C ASP A 97 -11.52 16.58 -8.09
N GLY A 98 -11.62 15.27 -8.30
CA GLY A 98 -11.27 14.58 -9.54
C GLY A 98 -9.76 14.29 -9.71
N ARG A 99 -8.91 14.64 -8.73
CA ARG A 99 -7.49 14.28 -8.77
C ARG A 99 -7.31 12.80 -8.43
N ALA A 100 -6.44 12.16 -9.21
CA ALA A 100 -6.01 10.81 -8.93
C ALA A 100 -4.64 10.82 -8.26
N THR A 101 -4.52 10.08 -7.15
CA THR A 101 -3.26 9.78 -6.47
C THR A 101 -3.17 8.29 -6.25
N TYR A 102 -2.00 7.72 -6.41
CA TYR A 102 -1.77 6.32 -6.05
C TYR A 102 -1.29 6.27 -4.61
N PHE A 103 -2.05 5.58 -3.79
CA PHE A 103 -1.69 5.30 -2.40
C PHE A 103 -1.40 3.82 -2.23
N GLY A 104 -0.46 3.51 -1.36
CA GLY A 104 -0.17 2.15 -1.00
C GLY A 104 0.15 2.03 0.48
N THR A 105 -0.69 1.32 1.22
CA THR A 105 -0.38 0.94 2.59
C THR A 105 0.57 -0.24 2.59
N TYR A 106 1.54 -0.23 3.48
CA TYR A 106 2.51 -1.32 3.61
C TYR A 106 2.94 -1.50 5.05
N THR A 107 3.49 -2.66 5.33
CA THR A 107 4.09 -2.96 6.63
C THR A 107 5.57 -2.64 6.59
N ALA A 108 6.01 -1.70 7.42
CA ALA A 108 7.41 -1.48 7.72
C ALA A 108 7.83 -2.43 8.86
N PHE A 109 8.84 -3.25 8.61
CA PHE A 109 9.40 -4.18 9.59
C PHE A 109 10.79 -3.74 10.01
N SER A 110 10.97 -3.49 11.31
CA SER A 110 12.27 -3.05 11.85
C SER A 110 13.22 -4.20 12.21
N GLY A 111 12.75 -5.46 12.09
CA GLY A 111 13.41 -6.64 12.64
C GLY A 111 12.91 -7.02 14.05
N GLN A 112 12.19 -6.14 14.72
CA GLN A 112 11.62 -6.36 16.05
C GLN A 112 10.14 -6.01 16.15
N SER A 113 9.71 -4.98 15.43
CA SER A 113 8.34 -4.47 15.43
C SER A 113 7.85 -4.20 14.02
N VAL A 114 6.53 -4.13 13.89
CA VAL A 114 5.85 -3.74 12.66
C VAL A 114 5.06 -2.47 12.89
N ARG A 115 4.95 -1.64 11.85
CA ARG A 115 3.99 -0.53 11.80
C ARG A 115 3.47 -0.36 10.39
N GLN A 116 2.31 0.26 10.27
CA GLN A 116 1.76 0.61 8.97
C GLN A 116 2.31 1.96 8.51
N GLU A 117 2.71 2.01 7.27
CA GLU A 117 3.16 3.22 6.59
C GLU A 117 2.41 3.38 5.27
N LEU A 118 2.39 4.60 4.75
CA LEU A 118 1.73 4.98 3.51
C LEU A 118 2.76 5.43 2.49
N LEU A 119 2.74 4.81 1.33
CA LEU A 119 3.37 5.31 0.12
C LEU A 119 2.33 6.12 -0.66
N SER A 120 2.71 7.30 -1.14
CA SER A 120 1.90 8.07 -2.06
C SER A 120 2.69 8.52 -3.27
N THR A 121 2.05 8.54 -4.44
CA THR A 121 2.64 9.08 -5.67
C THR A 121 1.53 9.54 -6.62
N PRO A 122 1.66 10.73 -7.23
CA PRO A 122 0.73 11.15 -8.28
C PRO A 122 1.08 10.57 -9.65
N ASP A 123 2.35 10.18 -9.89
CA ASP A 123 2.89 10.01 -11.23
C ASP A 123 3.95 8.90 -11.36
N PHE A 124 4.29 8.19 -10.28
CA PHE A 124 5.38 7.22 -10.19
C PHE A 124 6.78 7.80 -10.50
N ARG A 125 6.94 9.12 -10.39
CA ARG A 125 8.23 9.81 -10.49
C ARG A 125 8.70 10.37 -9.15
N THR A 126 7.73 10.79 -8.34
CA THR A 126 7.99 11.21 -6.97
C THR A 126 7.13 10.36 -6.03
N PHE A 127 7.77 9.75 -5.05
CA PHE A 127 7.09 9.00 -4.00
C PHE A 127 7.31 9.70 -2.66
N GLU A 128 6.29 9.69 -1.82
CA GLU A 128 6.43 10.02 -0.41
C GLU A 128 6.06 8.80 0.42
N LEU A 129 6.91 8.48 1.39
CA LEU A 129 6.70 7.40 2.35
C LEU A 129 6.56 8.03 3.72
N ARG A 130 5.43 7.80 4.38
CA ARG A 130 5.12 8.38 5.70
C ARG A 130 4.54 7.33 6.63
N PRO A 131 4.87 7.36 7.92
CA PRO A 131 4.19 6.54 8.90
C PRO A 131 2.71 6.91 9.01
N LEU A 132 1.87 5.92 9.22
CA LEU A 132 0.50 6.13 9.68
C LEU A 132 0.50 6.29 11.21
N ARG A 133 -0.39 7.12 11.71
CA ARG A 133 -0.60 7.41 13.13
C ARG A 133 -1.96 6.89 13.59
N GLY A 134 -2.15 6.86 14.89
CA GLY A 134 -3.38 6.40 15.53
C GLY A 134 -3.30 4.97 16.03
N ASP A 135 -4.25 4.58 16.85
CA ASP A 135 -4.28 3.29 17.55
C ASP A 135 -4.56 2.09 16.62
N ALA A 136 -5.15 2.34 15.45
CA ALA A 136 -5.45 1.31 14.46
C ALA A 136 -4.23 0.89 13.60
N THR A 137 -3.06 1.53 13.75
CA THR A 137 -1.90 1.31 12.85
C THR A 137 -0.89 0.28 13.34
N GLY A 138 -1.14 -0.33 14.50
CA GLY A 138 -0.22 -1.30 15.13
C GLY A 138 -0.29 -2.71 14.57
N SER A 139 -1.23 -3.01 13.66
CA SER A 139 -1.39 -4.32 13.02
C SER A 139 -0.94 -4.31 11.57
N LYS A 140 -1.05 -5.46 10.90
CA LYS A 140 -0.80 -5.58 9.45
C LYS A 140 -2.11 -5.50 8.66
N GLY A 141 -1.99 -5.24 7.36
CA GLY A 141 -3.07 -5.54 6.42
C GLY A 141 -4.07 -4.41 6.19
N MET A 142 -3.72 -3.18 6.46
CA MET A 142 -4.54 -2.03 6.07
C MET A 142 -4.66 -1.93 4.54
N ALA A 143 -5.84 -1.58 4.03
CA ALA A 143 -6.09 -1.39 2.60
C ALA A 143 -7.11 -0.28 2.37
N LEU A 144 -6.69 0.76 1.64
CA LEU A 144 -7.48 1.96 1.38
C LEU A 144 -8.57 1.68 0.34
N PHE A 145 -9.74 2.24 0.53
CA PHE A 145 -10.77 2.31 -0.51
C PHE A 145 -10.32 3.23 -1.66
N PRO A 146 -10.78 3.00 -2.89
CA PRO A 146 -10.31 3.77 -4.06
C PRO A 146 -10.86 5.20 -4.15
N ARG A 147 -11.75 5.59 -3.24
CA ARG A 147 -12.34 6.93 -3.11
C ARG A 147 -12.82 7.19 -1.70
N ARG A 148 -13.26 8.39 -1.42
CA ARG A 148 -13.90 8.70 -0.14
C ARG A 148 -15.23 7.97 0.01
N ILE A 149 -15.53 7.60 1.24
CA ILE A 149 -16.81 7.02 1.66
C ILE A 149 -17.46 8.02 2.62
N ALA A 150 -18.62 8.54 2.26
CA ALA A 150 -19.30 9.59 3.00
C ALA A 150 -18.40 10.80 3.37
N GLY A 151 -17.54 11.23 2.43
CA GLY A 151 -16.64 12.36 2.60
C GLY A 151 -15.34 12.06 3.39
N HIS A 152 -15.11 10.84 3.84
CA HIS A 152 -13.94 10.44 4.61
C HIS A 152 -13.07 9.45 3.82
N PHE A 153 -11.78 9.44 4.10
CA PHE A 153 -10.95 8.30 3.75
C PHE A 153 -11.45 7.06 4.49
N ALA A 154 -11.41 5.91 3.84
CA ALA A 154 -11.84 4.65 4.43
C ALA A 154 -10.81 3.56 4.17
N MET A 155 -10.58 2.70 5.16
CA MET A 155 -9.71 1.53 5.06
C MET A 155 -10.36 0.28 5.64
N LEU A 156 -9.92 -0.87 5.14
CA LEU A 156 -10.01 -2.12 5.89
C LEU A 156 -8.73 -2.33 6.68
N GLY A 157 -8.84 -2.81 7.89
CA GLY A 157 -7.72 -3.12 8.78
C GLY A 157 -7.96 -4.40 9.58
N ARG A 158 -7.01 -4.76 10.45
CA ARG A 158 -7.06 -5.95 11.32
C ARG A 158 -6.61 -5.61 12.73
N GLU A 159 -7.30 -4.70 13.40
CA GLU A 159 -6.87 -4.14 14.67
C GLU A 159 -6.69 -5.20 15.78
N ASP A 160 -7.55 -6.19 15.83
CA ASP A 160 -7.50 -7.28 16.80
C ASP A 160 -6.78 -8.54 16.29
N ASN A 161 -6.21 -8.48 15.09
CA ASN A 161 -5.59 -9.61 14.39
C ASN A 161 -6.49 -10.83 14.14
N GLU A 162 -7.77 -10.71 14.33
CA GLU A 162 -8.77 -11.76 14.11
C GLU A 162 -9.77 -11.38 13.04
N ASN A 163 -10.32 -10.18 13.12
CA ASN A 163 -11.42 -9.69 12.29
C ASN A 163 -10.95 -8.66 11.25
N ILE A 164 -11.77 -8.45 10.21
CA ILE A 164 -11.62 -7.30 9.32
C ILE A 164 -12.41 -6.13 9.90
N TRP A 165 -11.73 -5.01 10.10
CA TRP A 165 -12.28 -3.77 10.62
C TRP A 165 -12.48 -2.76 9.50
N PHE A 166 -13.54 -1.96 9.60
CA PHE A 166 -13.78 -0.80 8.75
C PHE A 166 -13.43 0.46 9.53
N LEU A 167 -12.52 1.24 8.95
CA LEU A 167 -11.96 2.45 9.53
C LEU A 167 -12.30 3.64 8.66
N THR A 168 -12.56 4.80 9.27
CA THR A 168 -12.75 6.06 8.56
C THR A 168 -11.90 7.16 9.18
N SER A 169 -11.39 8.09 8.37
CA SER A 169 -10.63 9.24 8.84
C SER A 169 -10.81 10.46 7.95
N ALA A 170 -10.72 11.64 8.53
CA ALA A 170 -10.62 12.90 7.79
C ALA A 170 -9.20 13.15 7.25
N ASP A 171 -8.17 12.60 7.93
CA ASP A 171 -6.76 12.69 7.57
C ASP A 171 -6.24 11.32 7.11
N ILE A 172 -5.68 11.25 5.91
CA ILE A 172 -5.11 10.02 5.32
C ILE A 172 -3.99 9.40 6.16
N HIS A 173 -3.35 10.18 7.04
CA HIS A 173 -2.23 9.73 7.88
C HIS A 173 -2.63 9.38 9.32
N ASP A 174 -3.90 9.60 9.73
CA ASP A 174 -4.34 9.36 11.11
C ASP A 174 -5.53 8.40 11.16
N TRP A 175 -5.35 7.25 11.83
CA TRP A 175 -6.31 6.16 11.84
C TRP A 175 -6.54 5.63 13.24
N SER A 176 -7.72 5.90 13.78
CA SER A 176 -8.11 5.48 15.13
C SER A 176 -9.54 4.99 15.15
N GLY A 177 -9.85 4.14 16.11
CA GLY A 177 -11.18 3.56 16.28
C GLY A 177 -11.51 2.56 15.18
N GLY A 178 -12.78 2.50 14.79
CA GLY A 178 -13.27 1.59 13.76
C GLY A 178 -14.38 0.68 14.25
N ALA A 179 -14.92 -0.12 13.34
CA ALA A 179 -15.93 -1.11 13.62
C ALA A 179 -15.64 -2.43 12.92
N LYS A 180 -15.95 -3.54 13.55
CA LYS A 180 -15.86 -4.86 12.91
C LYS A 180 -16.79 -4.91 11.71
N ALA A 181 -16.23 -5.25 10.55
CA ALA A 181 -16.96 -5.40 9.30
C ALA A 181 -17.19 -6.86 8.94
N ILE A 182 -16.19 -7.71 9.13
CA ILE A 182 -16.25 -9.14 8.79
C ILE A 182 -15.58 -9.92 9.93
N GLU A 183 -16.27 -10.95 10.38
CA GLU A 183 -15.77 -11.91 11.37
C GLU A 183 -15.53 -13.27 10.74
N PRO A 184 -14.59 -14.08 11.27
CA PRO A 184 -14.37 -15.46 10.82
C PRO A 184 -15.66 -16.28 10.88
N ARG A 185 -15.96 -17.01 9.79
CA ARG A 185 -17.17 -17.86 9.70
C ARG A 185 -16.83 -19.31 9.42
N TRP A 186 -15.68 -19.56 8.79
CA TRP A 186 -15.32 -20.88 8.32
C TRP A 186 -14.11 -21.44 9.08
N PRO A 187 -13.96 -22.76 9.22
CA PRO A 187 -12.85 -23.33 9.98
C PRO A 187 -11.45 -22.88 9.58
N TRP A 188 -11.24 -22.54 8.30
CA TRP A 188 -9.94 -22.03 7.80
C TRP A 188 -9.68 -20.56 8.14
N GLU A 189 -10.69 -19.85 8.64
CA GLU A 189 -10.59 -18.44 9.07
C GLU A 189 -10.41 -18.28 10.59
N PHE A 190 -10.56 -19.37 11.39
CA PHE A 190 -10.66 -19.26 12.86
C PHE A 190 -9.42 -18.74 13.56
N VAL A 191 -8.26 -18.75 12.92
CA VAL A 191 -7.08 -18.11 13.49
C VAL A 191 -7.08 -16.62 13.15
N GLN A 192 -7.46 -16.29 11.91
CA GLN A 192 -7.45 -14.93 11.40
C GLN A 192 -8.14 -14.87 10.03
N ILE A 193 -9.02 -13.87 9.86
CA ILE A 193 -9.46 -13.44 8.54
C ILE A 193 -8.71 -12.16 8.15
N GLY A 194 -8.37 -11.98 6.88
CA GLY A 194 -7.70 -10.79 6.37
C GLY A 194 -8.24 -10.39 5.01
N ASN A 195 -7.97 -9.16 4.61
CA ASN A 195 -8.22 -8.69 3.26
C ASN A 195 -6.94 -8.77 2.43
N CYS A 196 -7.04 -9.13 1.14
CA CYS A 196 -5.88 -9.22 0.25
C CYS A 196 -5.42 -7.87 -0.26
N GLY A 197 -6.33 -6.97 -0.59
CA GLY A 197 -6.02 -5.66 -1.14
C GLY A 197 -7.14 -4.67 -0.91
N SER A 198 -7.08 -3.57 -1.65
CA SER A 198 -8.13 -2.54 -1.64
C SER A 198 -9.46 -3.10 -2.14
N PRO A 199 -10.58 -2.71 -1.52
CA PRO A 199 -11.91 -3.08 -2.00
C PRO A 199 -12.11 -2.60 -3.44
N ILE A 200 -12.83 -3.41 -4.22
CA ILE A 200 -13.17 -3.13 -5.61
C ILE A 200 -14.64 -2.73 -5.66
N GLU A 201 -14.93 -1.55 -6.20
CA GLU A 201 -16.30 -1.10 -6.39
C GLU A 201 -16.97 -1.87 -7.54
N ILE A 202 -18.13 -2.42 -7.29
CA ILE A 202 -19.00 -3.11 -8.24
C ILE A 202 -20.43 -2.59 -8.08
N ASP A 203 -21.33 -2.92 -8.99
CA ASP A 203 -22.71 -2.43 -8.97
C ASP A 203 -23.45 -2.84 -7.69
N GLU A 204 -23.12 -3.99 -7.10
CA GLU A 204 -23.72 -4.52 -5.88
C GLU A 204 -23.09 -3.97 -4.59
N GLY A 205 -22.00 -3.20 -4.68
CA GLY A 205 -21.29 -2.62 -3.54
C GLY A 205 -19.78 -2.81 -3.61
N TRP A 206 -19.18 -3.34 -2.53
CA TRP A 206 -17.74 -3.49 -2.42
C TRP A 206 -17.33 -4.96 -2.39
N LEU A 207 -16.58 -5.37 -3.40
CA LEU A 207 -15.96 -6.70 -3.41
C LEU A 207 -14.66 -6.66 -2.60
N VAL A 208 -14.59 -7.50 -1.57
CA VAL A 208 -13.40 -7.71 -0.74
C VAL A 208 -12.91 -9.13 -0.97
N VAL A 209 -11.65 -9.26 -1.41
CA VAL A 209 -11.02 -10.56 -1.57
C VAL A 209 -10.32 -10.93 -0.25
N THR A 210 -10.62 -12.09 0.27
CA THR A 210 -10.00 -12.65 1.50
C THR A 210 -9.23 -13.93 1.16
N PRO A 211 -8.15 -14.27 1.90
CA PRO A 211 -7.42 -15.52 1.68
C PRO A 211 -8.20 -16.74 2.19
#